data_266093be66554108466dd43c74e6d266
#
_entry.id   266093be66554108466dd43c74e6d266
#
_cell.length_a   1.000
_cell.length_b   1.000
_cell.length_c   1.000
_cell.angle_alpha   90.00
_cell.angle_beta   90.00
_cell.angle_gamma   90.00
#
_symmetry.space_group_name_H-M   'P 1'
#
loop_
_entity.id
_entity.type
_entity.pdbx_description
1 polymer ?
#
loop_
_entity_poly.entity_id
_entity_poly.type
_entity_poly.pdbx_seq_one_letter_code
_entity_poly.pdbx_strand_id
1 'polypeptide(L)'
;MKAFLCREFGPVDSHKVEEIEDPVAGPGQVVVDIKATGISFPDVLIVQGLYQFKPPFPFSPGSEISGVISSVGEGVTLHKAGDRVMGSIGSGGLRE
;
A
#
# COMPACT_ATOMS: atom_id res chain seq x y z
N MET A 1 8.17 7.36 6.20
CA MET A 1 7.66 7.55 4.84
C MET A 1 6.30 8.22 4.84
N LYS A 2 5.93 8.81 3.74
CA LYS A 2 4.61 9.43 3.58
C LYS A 2 3.59 8.41 3.11
N ALA A 3 2.38 8.51 3.66
CA ALA A 3 1.26 7.67 3.28
C ALA A 3 -0.04 8.46 3.34
N PHE A 4 -0.92 8.23 2.37
CA PHE A 4 -2.29 8.73 2.43
C PHE A 4 -3.07 7.77 3.31
N LEU A 5 -3.56 8.26 4.46
CA LEU A 5 -4.15 7.41 5.48
C LEU A 5 -5.64 7.66 5.68
N CYS A 6 -6.37 6.55 5.79
CA CYS A 6 -7.75 6.51 6.25
C CYS A 6 -7.75 6.01 7.69
N ARG A 7 -8.08 6.89 8.64
CA ARG A 7 -8.17 6.54 10.08
C ARG A 7 -9.59 6.21 10.50
N GLU A 8 -10.54 6.70 9.74
CA GLU A 8 -11.97 6.39 9.89
C GLU A 8 -12.62 6.57 8.52
N PHE A 9 -13.77 5.97 8.31
CA PHE A 9 -14.50 6.17 7.06
C PHE A 9 -15.05 7.60 6.99
N GLY A 10 -15.05 8.18 5.79
CA GLY A 10 -15.55 9.52 5.59
C GLY A 10 -15.35 9.99 4.15
N PRO A 11 -15.77 11.22 3.83
CA PRO A 11 -15.59 11.77 2.48
C PRO A 11 -14.13 11.70 2.03
N VAL A 12 -13.91 11.58 0.73
CA VAL A 12 -12.55 11.44 0.16
C VAL A 12 -11.62 12.56 0.63
N ASP A 13 -12.11 13.78 0.71
CA ASP A 13 -11.32 14.95 1.09
C ASP A 13 -11.05 15.07 2.61
N SER A 14 -11.60 14.17 3.42
CA SER A 14 -11.36 14.14 4.87
C SER A 14 -10.08 13.39 5.25
N HIS A 15 -9.50 12.64 4.34
CA HIS A 15 -8.30 11.84 4.58
C HIS A 15 -7.04 12.66 4.26
N LYS A 16 -5.92 12.31 4.88
CA LYS A 16 -4.71 13.12 4.81
C LYS A 16 -3.47 12.30 4.55
N VAL A 17 -2.45 12.94 4.00
CA VAL A 17 -1.10 12.39 3.94
C VAL A 17 -0.44 12.60 5.29
N GLU A 18 0.15 11.54 5.84
CA GLU A 18 0.82 11.55 7.14
C GLU A 18 2.17 10.84 7.03
N GLU A 19 3.06 11.15 7.97
CA GLU A 19 4.29 10.38 8.14
C GLU A 19 4.01 9.13 8.95
N ILE A 20 4.50 7.99 8.49
CA ILE A 20 4.43 6.71 9.20
C ILE A 20 5.80 6.03 9.17
N GLU A 21 5.97 5.01 9.99
CA GLU A 21 7.21 4.24 10.01
C GLU A 21 7.43 3.52 8.69
N ASP A 22 8.70 3.40 8.29
CA ASP A 22 9.07 2.61 7.13
C ASP A 22 8.82 1.12 7.41
N PRO A 23 8.30 0.37 6.43
CA PRO A 23 8.07 -1.04 6.62
C PRO A 23 9.39 -1.83 6.66
N VAL A 24 9.35 -2.97 7.33
CA VAL A 24 10.46 -3.93 7.36
C VAL A 24 9.96 -5.25 6.81
N ALA A 25 10.74 -5.89 5.94
CA ALA A 25 10.38 -7.18 5.38
C ALA A 25 10.50 -8.27 6.44
N GLY A 26 9.39 -8.86 6.82
CA GLY A 26 9.37 -10.06 7.65
C GLY A 26 9.68 -11.32 6.82
N PRO A 27 9.73 -12.50 7.46
CA PRO A 27 9.96 -13.75 6.72
C PRO A 27 8.95 -13.95 5.60
N GLY A 28 9.42 -14.29 4.39
CA GLY A 28 8.62 -14.48 3.21
C GLY A 28 8.08 -13.20 2.56
N GLN A 29 8.46 -12.03 3.06
CA GLN A 29 7.99 -10.74 2.58
C GLN A 29 9.09 -9.95 1.87
N VAL A 30 8.67 -9.01 1.04
CA VAL A 30 9.55 -8.03 0.41
C VAL A 30 9.03 -6.63 0.72
N VAL A 31 9.92 -5.65 0.74
CA VAL A 31 9.55 -4.24 0.77
C VAL A 31 9.75 -3.68 -0.62
N VAL A 32 8.71 -3.05 -1.16
CA VAL A 32 8.73 -2.41 -2.47
C VAL A 32 8.76 -0.90 -2.28
N ASP A 33 9.73 -0.27 -2.93
CA ASP A 33 9.79 1.18 -3.06
C ASP A 33 8.84 1.54 -4.22
N ILE A 34 7.66 2.06 -3.88
CA ILE A 34 6.57 2.25 -4.84
C ILE A 34 6.88 3.43 -5.76
N LYS A 35 6.83 3.20 -7.07
CA LYS A 35 7.05 4.23 -8.08
C LYS A 35 5.76 4.70 -8.73
N ALA A 36 4.73 3.86 -8.77
CA ALA A 36 3.43 4.23 -9.31
C ALA A 36 2.34 3.40 -8.63
N THR A 37 1.19 4.03 -8.41
CA THR A 37 0.01 3.39 -7.84
C THR A 37 -1.18 3.72 -8.72
N GLY A 38 -1.90 2.69 -9.18
CA GLY A 38 -3.14 2.87 -9.91
C GLY A 38 -4.27 3.21 -8.95
N ILE A 39 -5.06 4.22 -9.28
CA ILE A 39 -6.26 4.58 -8.55
C ILE A 39 -7.47 4.14 -9.36
N SER A 40 -8.39 3.42 -8.72
CA SER A 40 -9.59 2.91 -9.35
C SER A 40 -10.83 3.24 -8.54
N PHE A 41 -12.00 2.97 -9.09
CA PHE A 41 -13.26 3.29 -8.43
C PHE A 41 -13.40 2.63 -7.04
N PRO A 42 -13.02 1.36 -6.82
CA PRO A 42 -13.02 0.78 -5.48
C PRO A 42 -12.26 1.59 -4.44
N ASP A 43 -11.15 2.25 -4.80
CA ASP A 43 -10.38 3.06 -3.86
C ASP A 43 -11.19 4.25 -3.33
N VAL A 44 -12.03 4.86 -4.18
CA VAL A 44 -12.91 5.94 -3.78
C VAL A 44 -13.99 5.44 -2.81
N LEU A 45 -14.50 4.23 -3.02
CA LEU A 45 -15.52 3.64 -2.16
C LEU A 45 -14.97 3.17 -0.82
N ILE A 46 -13.76 2.60 -0.82
CA ILE A 46 -13.18 1.97 0.37
C ILE A 46 -12.93 2.97 1.49
N VAL A 47 -12.49 4.19 1.17
CA VAL A 47 -12.23 5.23 2.17
C VAL A 47 -13.50 5.82 2.75
N GLN A 48 -14.64 5.60 2.11
CA GLN A 48 -15.96 6.05 2.57
C GLN A 48 -16.73 4.95 3.30
N GLY A 49 -16.18 3.73 3.37
CA GLY A 49 -16.87 2.58 3.96
C GLY A 49 -17.97 2.00 3.09
N LEU A 50 -17.98 2.32 1.79
CA LEU A 50 -19.00 1.91 0.82
C LEU A 50 -18.61 0.66 0.03
N TYR A 51 -17.44 0.10 0.31
CA TYR A 51 -16.95 -1.10 -0.34
C TYR A 51 -17.04 -2.31 0.59
N GLN A 52 -17.23 -3.49 0.05
CA GLN A 52 -17.40 -4.70 0.86
C GLN A 52 -16.11 -5.13 1.59
N PHE A 53 -14.94 -4.84 1.03
CA PHE A 53 -13.67 -5.06 1.71
C PHE A 53 -13.35 -3.85 2.60
N LYS A 54 -13.15 -4.10 3.89
CA LYS A 54 -12.87 -3.07 4.89
C LYS A 54 -11.58 -3.40 5.62
N PRO A 55 -10.43 -2.84 5.18
CA PRO A 55 -9.17 -3.08 5.87
C PRO A 55 -9.20 -2.54 7.30
N PRO A 56 -8.36 -3.06 8.21
CA PRO A 56 -8.24 -2.50 9.54
C PRO A 56 -7.63 -1.09 9.51
N PHE A 57 -8.11 -0.21 10.38
CA PHE A 57 -7.57 1.15 10.50
C PHE A 57 -6.24 1.18 11.26
N PRO A 58 -5.34 2.11 10.97
CA PRO A 58 -5.37 2.98 9.79
C PRO A 58 -4.92 2.22 8.54
N PHE A 59 -5.47 2.55 7.38
CA PHE A 59 -5.05 1.93 6.14
C PHE A 59 -4.86 2.98 5.04
N SER A 60 -4.12 2.60 3.99
CA SER A 60 -4.03 3.37 2.76
C SER A 60 -4.82 2.67 1.68
N PRO A 61 -5.56 3.40 0.83
CA PRO A 61 -6.16 2.81 -0.36
C PRO A 61 -5.08 2.54 -1.42
N GLY A 62 -5.49 2.06 -2.59
CA GLY A 62 -4.59 1.75 -3.69
C GLY A 62 -4.28 0.25 -3.73
N SER A 63 -4.82 -0.43 -4.74
CA SER A 63 -4.70 -1.90 -4.84
C SER A 63 -3.66 -2.35 -5.88
N GLU A 64 -3.26 -1.47 -6.79
CA GLU A 64 -2.33 -1.82 -7.86
C GLU A 64 -1.10 -0.95 -7.78
N ILE A 65 0.08 -1.59 -7.72
CA ILE A 65 1.35 -0.88 -7.59
C ILE A 65 2.36 -1.37 -8.61
N SER A 66 3.35 -0.52 -8.87
CA SER A 66 4.61 -0.92 -9.47
C SER A 66 5.75 -0.20 -8.76
N GLY A 67 6.90 -0.84 -8.72
CA GLY A 67 8.05 -0.27 -8.03
C GLY A 67 9.27 -1.19 -8.09
N VAL A 68 10.20 -0.92 -7.20
CA VAL A 68 11.47 -1.64 -7.11
C VAL A 68 11.61 -2.24 -5.72
N ILE A 69 11.99 -3.51 -5.65
CA ILE A 69 12.23 -4.17 -4.36
C ILE A 69 13.44 -3.51 -3.70
N SER A 70 13.24 -3.00 -2.48
CA SER A 70 14.32 -2.40 -1.69
C SER A 70 14.94 -3.39 -0.72
N SER A 71 14.17 -4.34 -0.18
CA SER A 71 14.67 -5.37 0.71
C SER A 71 13.81 -6.62 0.63
N VAL A 72 14.42 -7.77 0.96
CA VAL A 72 13.72 -9.05 1.01
C VAL A 72 13.90 -9.66 2.39
N GLY A 73 12.86 -10.34 2.85
CA GLY A 73 12.87 -11.05 4.12
C GLY A 73 13.48 -12.45 3.98
N GLU A 74 13.64 -13.10 5.11
CA GLU A 74 14.18 -14.46 5.16
C GLU A 74 13.30 -15.43 4.35
N GLY A 75 13.92 -16.31 3.60
CA GLY A 75 13.25 -17.33 2.81
C GLY A 75 12.76 -16.87 1.43
N VAL A 76 12.90 -15.60 1.09
CA VAL A 76 12.53 -15.09 -0.23
C VAL A 76 13.62 -15.45 -1.25
N THR A 77 13.24 -16.22 -2.26
CA THR A 77 14.19 -16.70 -3.29
C THR A 77 13.81 -16.29 -4.71
N LEU A 78 12.54 -15.97 -4.96
CA LEU A 78 12.07 -15.59 -6.30
C LEU A 78 12.42 -14.16 -6.69
N HIS A 79 12.67 -13.30 -5.73
CA HIS A 79 12.95 -11.88 -5.94
C HIS A 79 14.17 -11.45 -5.13
N LYS A 80 14.78 -10.37 -5.57
CA LYS A 80 15.92 -9.75 -4.87
C LYS A 80 15.81 -8.24 -4.93
N ALA A 81 16.53 -7.54 -4.07
CA ALA A 81 16.63 -6.08 -4.09
C ALA A 81 17.09 -5.61 -5.47
N GLY A 82 16.43 -4.58 -5.98
CA GLY A 82 16.67 -4.05 -7.32
C GLY A 82 15.72 -4.57 -8.39
N ASP A 83 14.95 -5.63 -8.12
CA ASP A 83 13.98 -6.15 -9.09
C ASP A 83 12.82 -5.16 -9.26
N ARG A 84 12.41 -4.96 -10.51
CA ARG A 84 11.21 -4.19 -10.83
C ARG A 84 10.00 -5.12 -10.78
N VAL A 85 8.97 -4.70 -10.06
CA VAL A 85 7.79 -5.52 -9.82
C VAL A 85 6.52 -4.72 -10.00
N MET A 86 5.42 -5.42 -10.22
CA MET A 86 4.06 -4.88 -10.18
C MET A 86 3.15 -5.92 -9.53
N GLY A 87 2.07 -5.45 -8.94
CA GLY A 87 1.17 -6.37 -8.27
C GLY A 87 -0.15 -5.74 -7.85
N SER A 88 -1.08 -6.62 -7.52
CA SER A 88 -2.36 -6.26 -6.92
C SER A 88 -2.30 -6.65 -5.46
N ILE A 89 -2.46 -5.68 -4.56
CA ILE A 89 -2.22 -5.88 -3.13
C ILE A 89 -3.47 -5.66 -2.26
N GLY A 90 -4.61 -5.34 -2.88
CA GLY A 90 -5.87 -5.10 -2.18
C GLY A 90 -5.96 -3.70 -1.58
N SER A 91 -5.03 -3.29 -0.78
CA SER A 91 -4.93 -1.93 -0.24
C SER A 91 -3.47 -1.65 0.15
N GLY A 92 -3.17 -0.40 0.47
CA GLY A 92 -1.84 -0.03 0.93
C GLY A 92 -0.95 0.64 -0.10
N GLY A 93 -1.43 0.84 -1.34
CA GLY A 93 -0.60 1.34 -2.43
C GLY A 93 -0.29 2.84 -2.38
N LEU A 94 -1.10 3.66 -1.71
CA LEU A 94 -0.85 5.10 -1.61
C LEU A 94 0.14 5.42 -0.48
N ARG A 95 1.31 4.84 -0.57
CA ARG A 95 2.48 5.01 0.32
C ARG A 95 3.75 5.09 -0.51
N GLU A 96 4.78 5.59 0.10
CA GLU A 96 6.11 5.50 -0.51
C GLU A 96 6.66 4.09 -0.38
#